data_bacb627dd7e900790bdd4ac995639a46
#
_entry.id   bacb627dd7e900790bdd4ac995639a46
#
_cell.length_a   1.000
_cell.length_b   1.000
_cell.length_c   1.000
_cell.angle_alpha   90.00
_cell.angle_beta   90.00
_cell.angle_gamma   90.00
#
_symmetry.space_group_name_H-M   'P 1'
#
loop_
_entity.id
_entity.type
_entity.pdbx_description
1 polymer ?
#
loop_
_entity_poly.entity_id
_entity_poly.type
_entity_poly.pdbx_seq_one_letter_code
_entity_poly.pdbx_strand_id
1 'polypeptide(L)' 'MKIAEIREIATNELAERIETEVADYNQMVLNHAVSPLENSAQIKEQRRTIARMKTELRQRELNK' A
#
# COMPACT_ATOMS: atom_id res chain seq x y z
N MET A 1 1.88 7.57 -0.55
CA MET A 1 3.35 7.57 -0.78
C MET A 1 3.67 7.87 -2.23
N LYS A 2 4.72 8.64 -2.43
CA LYS A 2 5.22 8.90 -3.78
C LYS A 2 6.13 7.76 -4.22
N ILE A 3 6.20 7.56 -5.53
CA ILE A 3 7.02 6.48 -6.10
C ILE A 3 8.49 6.58 -5.70
N ALA A 4 9.02 7.81 -5.58
CA ALA A 4 10.39 8.04 -5.15
C ALA A 4 10.65 7.52 -3.74
N GLU A 5 9.68 7.68 -2.83
CA GLU A 5 9.78 7.18 -1.47
C GLU A 5 9.78 5.65 -1.44
N ILE A 6 8.95 5.04 -2.28
CA ILE A 6 8.89 3.59 -2.38
C ILE A 6 10.20 3.01 -2.88
N ARG A 7 10.84 3.66 -3.83
CA ARG A 7 12.12 3.22 -4.39
C ARG A 7 13.26 3.25 -3.38
N GLU A 8 13.16 4.09 -2.36
CA GLU A 8 14.17 4.17 -1.31
C GLU A 8 14.08 3.03 -0.29
N ILE A 9 12.97 2.32 -0.26
CA ILE A 9 12.77 1.22 0.68
C ILE A 9 13.59 0.00 0.25
N ALA A 10 14.30 -0.62 1.19
CA ALA A 10 15.05 -1.85 0.92
C ALA A 10 14.11 -2.98 0.52
N THR A 11 14.57 -3.88 -0.36
CA THR A 11 13.72 -4.94 -0.91
C THR A 11 13.08 -5.82 0.16
N ASN A 12 13.86 -6.22 1.18
CA ASN A 12 13.34 -7.04 2.27
C ASN A 12 12.30 -6.28 3.12
N GLU A 13 12.53 -5.00 3.33
CA GLU A 13 11.59 -4.15 4.07
C GLU A 13 10.34 -3.84 3.25
N LEU A 14 10.49 -3.75 1.92
CA LEU A 14 9.36 -3.46 1.03
C LEU A 14 8.30 -4.54 1.13
N ALA A 15 8.69 -5.81 1.15
CA ALA A 15 7.73 -6.91 1.28
C ALA A 15 6.96 -6.83 2.60
N GLU A 16 7.66 -6.57 3.70
CA GLU A 16 7.02 -6.40 5.01
C GLU A 16 6.11 -5.18 5.05
N ARG A 17 6.54 -4.08 4.41
CA ARG A 17 5.76 -2.85 4.35
C ARG A 17 4.47 -3.06 3.59
N ILE A 18 4.50 -3.83 2.50
CA ILE A 18 3.30 -4.15 1.73
C ILE A 18 2.29 -4.89 2.61
N GLU A 19 2.73 -5.87 3.40
CA GLU A 19 1.83 -6.60 4.30
C GLU A 19 1.18 -5.67 5.33
N THR A 20 1.95 -4.74 5.89
CA THR A 20 1.44 -3.77 6.85
C THR A 20 0.41 -2.85 6.19
N GLU A 21 0.71 -2.36 5.00
CA GLU A 21 -0.20 -1.47 4.27
C GLU A 21 -1.49 -2.17 3.85
N VAL A 22 -1.41 -3.45 3.49
CA VAL A 22 -2.61 -4.24 3.18
C VAL A 22 -3.48 -4.42 4.41
N ALA A 23 -2.87 -4.68 5.58
CA ALA A 23 -3.59 -4.79 6.84
C ALA A 23 -4.31 -3.48 7.17
N ASP A 24 -3.61 -2.35 7.00
CA ASP A 24 -4.18 -1.02 7.21
C ASP A 24 -5.35 -0.76 6.26
N TYR A 25 -5.20 -1.13 5.00
CA TYR A 25 -6.25 -0.99 4.00
C TYR A 25 -7.50 -1.79 4.40
N ASN A 26 -7.33 -3.03 4.81
CA ASN A 26 -8.44 -3.87 5.25
C ASN A 26 -9.15 -3.26 6.46
N GLN A 27 -8.39 -2.69 7.38
CA GLN A 27 -8.94 -1.99 8.55
C GLN A 27 -9.79 -0.79 8.11
N MET A 28 -9.28 0.01 7.17
CA MET A 28 -10.01 1.16 6.63
C MET A 28 -11.32 0.75 5.98
N VAL A 29 -11.30 -0.34 5.21
CA VAL A 29 -12.50 -0.84 4.53
C VAL A 29 -13.55 -1.29 5.57
N LEU A 30 -13.13 -1.98 6.62
CA LEU A 30 -14.03 -2.39 7.70
C LEU A 30 -14.62 -1.18 8.41
N ASN A 31 -13.79 -0.22 8.74
CA ASN A 31 -14.25 1.02 9.42
C ASN A 31 -15.23 1.80 8.56
N HIS A 32 -14.98 1.87 7.25
CA HIS A 32 -15.86 2.55 6.32
C HIS A 32 -17.24 1.86 6.23
N ALA A 33 -17.25 0.53 6.29
CA ALA A 33 -18.50 -0.23 6.27
C ALA A 33 -19.37 0.04 7.52
N VAL A 34 -18.70 0.27 8.66
CA VAL A 34 -19.39 0.56 9.93
C VAL A 34 -19.76 2.03 10.02
N SER A 35 -18.93 2.93 9.47
CA SER A 35 -19.12 4.38 9.55
C SER A 35 -18.94 4.99 8.15
N PRO A 36 -20.01 4.99 7.31
CA PRO A 36 -19.91 5.47 5.92
C PRO A 36 -19.54 6.96 5.78
N LEU A 37 -19.53 7.70 6.87
CA LEU A 37 -19.15 9.11 6.87
C LEU A 37 -17.65 9.33 6.80
N GLU A 38 -16.86 8.26 6.91
CA GLU A 38 -15.42 8.36 6.79
C GLU A 38 -14.99 8.63 5.34
N ASN A 39 -13.80 9.21 5.21
CA ASN A 39 -13.31 9.72 3.94
C ASN A 39 -12.90 8.58 2.99
N SER A 40 -13.73 8.32 1.99
CA SER A 40 -13.45 7.29 0.98
C SER A 40 -12.21 7.60 0.13
N ALA A 41 -11.79 8.87 0.06
CA ALA A 41 -10.59 9.26 -0.67
C ALA A 41 -9.33 8.63 -0.05
N GLN A 42 -9.29 8.48 1.28
CA GLN A 42 -8.17 7.83 1.95
C GLN A 42 -8.06 6.34 1.57
N ILE A 43 -9.21 5.68 1.43
CA ILE A 43 -9.25 4.28 1.02
C ILE A 43 -8.69 4.12 -0.39
N LYS A 44 -9.09 4.99 -1.32
CA LYS A 44 -8.58 4.99 -2.69
C LYS A 44 -7.09 5.25 -2.73
N GLU A 45 -6.61 6.21 -1.94
CA GLU A 45 -5.19 6.58 -1.90
C GLU A 45 -4.35 5.43 -1.34
N GLN A 46 -4.84 4.77 -0.29
CA GLN A 46 -4.16 3.62 0.28
C GLN A 46 -4.06 2.47 -0.72
N ARG A 47 -5.13 2.22 -1.46
CA ARG A 47 -5.15 1.19 -2.50
C ARG A 47 -4.11 1.47 -3.58
N ARG A 48 -4.00 2.73 -4.02
CA ARG A 48 -3.00 3.15 -5.02
C ARG A 48 -1.58 2.97 -4.48
N THR A 49 -1.35 3.34 -3.23
CA THR A 49 -0.05 3.17 -2.59
C THR A 49 0.38 1.70 -2.59
N ILE A 50 -0.54 0.80 -2.21
CA ILE A 50 -0.27 -0.63 -2.20
C ILE A 50 0.04 -1.13 -3.61
N ALA A 51 -0.72 -0.69 -4.61
CA ALA A 51 -0.49 -1.08 -6.01
C ALA A 51 0.89 -0.66 -6.50
N ARG A 52 1.32 0.55 -6.16
CA ARG A 52 2.65 1.06 -6.51
C ARG A 52 3.75 0.25 -5.83
N MET A 53 3.57 -0.09 -4.57
CA MET A 53 4.53 -0.90 -3.82
C MET A 53 4.68 -2.29 -4.42
N LYS A 54 3.57 -2.93 -4.76
CA LYS A 54 3.57 -4.25 -5.37
C LYS A 54 4.24 -4.22 -6.75
N THR A 55 3.99 -3.18 -7.53
CA THR A 55 4.63 -3.00 -8.84
C THR A 55 6.14 -2.86 -8.69
N GLU A 56 6.60 -2.05 -7.74
CA GLU A 56 8.02 -1.87 -7.49
C GLU A 56 8.69 -3.17 -7.06
N LEU A 57 8.08 -3.90 -6.15
CA LEU A 57 8.61 -5.19 -5.70
C LEU A 57 8.71 -6.17 -6.86
N ARG A 58 7.69 -6.24 -7.70
CA ARG A 58 7.67 -7.11 -8.88
C ARG A 58 8.81 -6.75 -9.84
N GLN A 59 9.01 -5.45 -10.08
CA GLN A 59 10.11 -5.01 -10.95
C GLN A 59 11.47 -5.42 -10.40
N ARG A 60 11.67 -5.33 -9.10
CA ARG A 60 12.91 -5.76 -8.46
C ARG A 60 13.14 -7.25 -8.61
N GLU A 61 12.09 -8.04 -8.48
CA GLU A 61 12.17 -9.48 -8.66
C GLU A 61 12.50 -9.87 -10.11
N LEU A 62 11.96 -9.14 -11.08
CA LEU A 62 12.22 -9.38 -12.50
C LEU A 62 13.64 -8.96 -12.92
N ASN A 63 14.24 -8.03 -12.18
CA ASN A 63 15.56 -7.49 -12.51
C ASN A 63 16.71 -8.13 -11.72
N LYS A 64 16.47 -9.25 -11.09
CA LYS A 64 17.52 -10.01 -10.38
C LYS A 64 18.52 -10.63 -11.33
#